data_4a05bbcdebb7888b6bbc869bd800b7d6
#
_entry.id   4a05bbcdebb7888b6bbc869bd800b7d6
#
_cell.length_a   1.000
_cell.length_b   1.000
_cell.length_c   1.000
_cell.angle_alpha   90.00
_cell.angle_beta   90.00
_cell.angle_gamma   90.00
#
_symmetry.space_group_name_H-M   'P 1'
#
loop_
_entity.id
_entity.type
_entity.pdbx_description
1 polymer ?
#
loop_
_entity_poly.entity_id
_entity_poly.type
_entity_poly.pdbx_seq_one_letter_code
_entity_poly.pdbx_strand_id
1 'polypeptide(L)'
;MVRRYYLSILAMVALHLGAIAQPRIEQGNTQVWYGRVNQWTVSRQILRNELNLMKECGVNGYMIELAVWDGVDDKWSNEWIVRTQKNYRWLLRECRKRKIWLFVSIINDNMGKGKYGDTGPTLEKVYESALQLASIVKRGGSKGVIVQPVAETQTPTGQRFEQECRKILENFTLVYNGEGGHPKSTPEGFHFRAVHPAHIVSSVADDALVISDHGLIIRELSIDGGLESRGNPQKVSMWVKRLQQQGVAVVGYYAFKYDKFDPATIRALGEALK
;
A
#
# COMPACT_ATOMS: atom_id res chain seq x y z
N MET A 1 -8.90 22.24 48.21
CA MET A 1 -9.80 22.22 47.05
C MET A 1 -9.12 22.55 45.71
N VAL A 2 -8.02 23.28 45.64
CA VAL A 2 -7.35 23.74 44.40
C VAL A 2 -6.60 22.62 43.63
N ARG A 3 -6.07 21.59 44.30
CA ARG A 3 -5.29 20.51 43.66
C ARG A 3 -6.09 19.57 42.75
N ARG A 4 -7.42 19.45 42.88
CA ARG A 4 -8.25 18.58 42.07
C ARG A 4 -8.57 19.19 40.68
N TYR A 5 -8.56 20.48 40.52
CA TYR A 5 -8.83 21.15 39.24
C TYR A 5 -7.65 21.08 38.24
N TYR A 6 -6.41 21.08 38.76
CA TYR A 6 -5.22 20.98 37.88
C TYR A 6 -5.06 19.63 37.22
N LEU A 7 -5.46 18.54 37.88
CA LEU A 7 -5.42 17.20 37.30
C LEU A 7 -6.47 17.01 36.20
N SER A 8 -7.63 17.64 36.33
CA SER A 8 -8.69 17.57 35.31
C SER A 8 -8.35 18.38 34.06
N ILE A 9 -7.69 19.53 34.19
CA ILE A 9 -7.25 20.35 33.04
C ILE A 9 -6.08 19.67 32.31
N LEU A 10 -5.12 19.09 33.03
CA LEU A 10 -4.03 18.33 32.43
C LEU A 10 -4.53 17.08 31.69
N ALA A 11 -5.55 16.39 32.22
CA ALA A 11 -6.17 15.24 31.53
C ALA A 11 -6.94 15.67 30.29
N MET A 12 -7.65 16.81 30.30
CA MET A 12 -8.32 17.32 29.09
C MET A 12 -7.34 17.81 28.03
N VAL A 13 -6.24 18.47 28.41
CA VAL A 13 -5.20 18.90 27.48
C VAL A 13 -4.46 17.68 26.91
N ALA A 14 -4.21 16.62 27.69
CA ALA A 14 -3.62 15.38 27.19
C ALA A 14 -4.54 14.63 26.22
N LEU A 15 -5.86 14.68 26.42
CA LEU A 15 -6.85 14.10 25.49
C LEU A 15 -6.95 14.89 24.18
N HIS A 16 -6.70 16.20 24.16
CA HIS A 16 -6.71 17.00 22.93
C HIS A 16 -5.38 16.95 22.14
N LEU A 17 -4.26 16.61 22.78
CA LEU A 17 -2.97 16.43 22.11
C LEU A 17 -2.81 15.06 21.42
N GLY A 18 -3.75 14.11 21.62
CA GLY A 18 -3.73 12.75 21.06
C GLY A 18 -4.40 12.59 19.71
N ALA A 19 -5.23 13.51 19.30
CA ALA A 19 -5.93 13.44 18.01
C ALA A 19 -5.16 14.21 16.92
N ILE A 20 -3.96 13.74 16.56
CA ILE A 20 -3.48 14.05 15.21
C ILE A 20 -4.45 13.32 14.28
N ALA A 21 -5.35 14.09 13.66
CA ALA A 21 -6.33 13.57 12.70
C ALA A 21 -5.57 12.67 11.72
N GLN A 22 -6.07 11.45 11.55
CA GLN A 22 -5.58 10.63 10.44
C GLN A 22 -5.82 11.46 9.19
N PRO A 23 -4.81 11.66 8.32
CA PRO A 23 -5.07 12.34 7.07
C PRO A 23 -6.21 11.55 6.41
N ARG A 24 -7.30 12.21 6.08
CA ARG A 24 -8.42 11.60 5.36
C ARG A 24 -8.03 11.56 3.89
N ILE A 25 -8.33 10.44 3.23
CA ILE A 25 -8.41 10.43 1.77
C ILE A 25 -9.70 11.18 1.47
N GLU A 26 -9.57 12.49 1.19
CA GLU A 26 -10.72 13.37 0.99
C GLU A 26 -11.17 13.28 -0.47
N GLN A 27 -12.50 13.22 -0.66
CA GLN A 27 -13.09 13.34 -1.99
C GLN A 27 -12.65 14.67 -2.62
N GLY A 28 -12.19 14.62 -3.84
CA GLY A 28 -11.77 15.79 -4.60
C GLY A 28 -10.28 16.13 -4.54
N ASN A 29 -9.51 15.52 -3.63
CA ASN A 29 -8.06 15.70 -3.56
C ASN A 29 -7.34 14.40 -3.90
N THR A 30 -6.98 14.22 -5.15
CA THR A 30 -6.18 13.06 -5.57
C THR A 30 -4.83 13.06 -4.87
N GLN A 31 -4.51 11.94 -4.23
CA GLN A 31 -3.21 11.71 -3.63
C GLN A 31 -2.31 10.94 -4.59
N VAL A 32 -1.01 11.15 -4.49
CA VAL A 32 -0.02 10.36 -5.22
C VAL A 32 0.86 9.59 -4.25
N TRP A 33 1.03 8.32 -4.57
CA TRP A 33 1.83 7.40 -3.77
C TRP A 33 2.93 6.79 -4.62
N TYR A 34 4.03 6.47 -3.97
CA TYR A 34 5.16 5.77 -4.57
C TYR A 34 5.45 4.53 -3.76
N GLY A 35 5.95 3.48 -4.38
CA GLY A 35 6.31 2.26 -3.68
C GLY A 35 7.28 1.39 -4.43
N ARG A 36 7.67 0.30 -3.77
CA ARG A 36 8.55 -0.74 -4.31
C ARG A 36 7.98 -2.10 -4.02
N VAL A 37 8.09 -2.97 -4.98
CA VAL A 37 7.83 -4.41 -4.77
C VAL A 37 9.02 -5.07 -4.06
N ASN A 38 10.24 -4.60 -4.31
CA ASN A 38 11.48 -5.14 -3.75
C ASN A 38 12.04 -4.36 -2.55
N GLN A 39 11.17 -3.74 -1.74
CA GLN A 39 11.60 -2.88 -0.62
C GLN A 39 12.50 -3.56 0.42
N TRP A 40 12.50 -4.89 0.48
CA TRP A 40 13.34 -5.62 1.43
C TRP A 40 14.73 -5.97 0.92
N THR A 41 14.97 -5.84 -0.39
CA THR A 41 16.26 -6.13 -1.02
C THR A 41 17.13 -4.89 -1.20
N VAL A 42 16.52 -3.70 -1.18
CA VAL A 42 17.28 -2.45 -1.25
C VAL A 42 17.75 -1.98 0.12
N SER A 43 18.82 -1.20 0.15
CA SER A 43 19.37 -0.68 1.39
C SER A 43 18.41 0.28 2.09
N ARG A 44 18.44 0.31 3.43
CA ARG A 44 17.67 1.29 4.21
C ARG A 44 18.03 2.74 3.87
N GLN A 45 19.23 3.00 3.36
CA GLN A 45 19.64 4.33 2.93
C GLN A 45 18.86 4.77 1.69
N ILE A 46 18.67 3.87 0.71
CA ILE A 46 17.83 4.14 -0.47
C ILE A 46 16.41 4.46 -0.02
N LEU A 47 15.81 3.64 0.85
CA LEU A 47 14.45 3.87 1.35
C LEU A 47 14.32 5.22 2.09
N ARG A 48 15.33 5.62 2.88
CA ARG A 48 15.34 6.94 3.52
C ARG A 48 15.41 8.09 2.51
N ASN A 49 16.23 7.97 1.49
CA ASN A 49 16.37 8.97 0.44
C ASN A 49 15.04 9.14 -0.31
N GLU A 50 14.36 8.04 -0.65
CA GLU A 50 13.04 8.08 -1.26
C GLU A 50 12.03 8.78 -0.36
N LEU A 51 11.91 8.37 0.90
CA LEU A 51 10.97 8.96 1.85
C LEU A 51 11.25 10.45 2.11
N ASN A 52 12.50 10.89 2.08
CA ASN A 52 12.85 12.30 2.21
C ASN A 52 12.38 13.08 0.98
N LEU A 53 12.71 12.58 -0.22
CA LEU A 53 12.31 13.22 -1.47
C LEU A 53 10.79 13.24 -1.66
N MET A 54 10.10 12.15 -1.31
CA MET A 54 8.65 12.09 -1.31
C MET A 54 8.04 13.20 -0.45
N LYS A 55 8.55 13.38 0.77
CA LYS A 55 8.11 14.47 1.65
C LYS A 55 8.32 15.85 1.03
N GLU A 56 9.48 16.08 0.39
CA GLU A 56 9.82 17.33 -0.27
C GLU A 56 8.91 17.61 -1.46
N CYS A 57 8.53 16.57 -2.21
CA CYS A 57 7.70 16.66 -3.41
C CYS A 57 6.19 16.59 -3.13
N GLY A 58 5.75 16.36 -1.88
CA GLY A 58 4.33 16.22 -1.55
C GLY A 58 3.74 14.84 -1.86
N VAL A 59 4.58 13.85 -2.21
CA VAL A 59 4.15 12.45 -2.38
C VAL A 59 3.92 11.85 -0.99
N ASN A 60 2.67 11.56 -0.65
CA ASN A 60 2.26 11.35 0.73
C ASN A 60 1.94 9.90 1.13
N GLY A 61 2.12 8.94 0.23
CA GLY A 61 1.96 7.51 0.52
C GLY A 61 3.11 6.66 -0.01
N TYR A 62 3.55 5.69 0.80
CA TYR A 62 4.55 4.69 0.42
C TYR A 62 3.90 3.31 0.38
N MET A 63 4.02 2.61 -0.75
CA MET A 63 3.39 1.31 -0.98
C MET A 63 4.40 0.18 -0.88
N ILE A 64 4.01 -0.91 -0.21
CA ILE A 64 4.82 -2.13 -0.08
C ILE A 64 3.97 -3.39 -0.22
N GLU A 65 4.63 -4.47 -0.56
CA GLU A 65 4.11 -5.84 -0.43
C GLU A 65 4.92 -6.62 0.60
N LEU A 66 4.28 -7.15 1.64
CA LEU A 66 5.01 -7.86 2.69
C LEU A 66 5.56 -9.18 2.21
N ALA A 67 4.79 -9.93 1.44
CA ALA A 67 5.13 -11.26 0.95
C ALA A 67 5.59 -11.25 -0.50
N VAL A 68 6.51 -10.35 -0.84
CA VAL A 68 7.03 -10.23 -2.22
C VAL A 68 7.84 -11.46 -2.64
N TRP A 69 7.86 -11.69 -3.94
CA TRP A 69 8.78 -12.58 -4.64
C TRP A 69 10.18 -11.93 -4.68
N ASP A 70 10.92 -12.06 -3.61
CA ASP A 70 12.25 -11.48 -3.46
C ASP A 70 13.39 -12.46 -3.73
N GLY A 71 13.06 -13.67 -4.22
CA GLY A 71 14.06 -14.70 -4.53
C GLY A 71 14.78 -15.24 -3.29
N VAL A 72 14.18 -15.10 -2.12
CA VAL A 72 14.78 -15.53 -0.85
C VAL A 72 14.39 -16.98 -0.58
N ASP A 73 15.38 -17.86 -0.45
CA ASP A 73 15.18 -19.31 -0.28
C ASP A 73 14.44 -19.66 1.02
N ASP A 74 14.55 -18.81 2.06
CA ASP A 74 13.94 -19.03 3.38
C ASP A 74 12.55 -18.37 3.53
N LYS A 75 11.92 -17.93 2.44
CA LYS A 75 10.58 -17.32 2.47
C LYS A 75 9.58 -18.22 3.18
N TRP A 76 8.74 -17.64 4.02
CA TRP A 76 7.77 -18.30 4.90
C TRP A 76 8.37 -19.04 6.10
N SER A 77 9.69 -19.01 6.31
CA SER A 77 10.31 -19.50 7.53
C SER A 77 10.07 -18.55 8.71
N ASN A 78 10.30 -19.06 9.93
CA ASN A 78 10.20 -18.22 11.13
C ASN A 78 11.23 -17.08 11.12
N GLU A 79 12.43 -17.33 10.60
CA GLU A 79 13.52 -16.36 10.46
C GLU A 79 13.12 -15.25 9.49
N TRP A 80 12.52 -15.62 8.37
CA TRP A 80 12.00 -14.67 7.40
C TRP A 80 10.88 -13.80 8.00
N ILE A 81 9.93 -14.39 8.73
CA ILE A 81 8.86 -13.66 9.43
C ILE A 81 9.44 -12.64 10.43
N VAL A 82 10.42 -13.06 11.23
CA VAL A 82 11.09 -12.17 12.21
C VAL A 82 11.81 -11.01 11.50
N ARG A 83 12.51 -11.30 10.40
CA ARG A 83 13.21 -10.30 9.58
C ARG A 83 12.21 -9.31 8.97
N THR A 84 11.12 -9.79 8.40
CA THR A 84 10.03 -8.98 7.84
C THR A 84 9.41 -8.08 8.91
N GLN A 85 9.17 -8.60 10.11
CA GLN A 85 8.66 -7.81 11.24
C GLN A 85 9.60 -6.65 11.61
N LYS A 86 10.92 -6.91 11.70
CA LYS A 86 11.92 -5.87 12.02
C LYS A 86 11.95 -4.77 10.94
N ASN A 87 11.89 -5.16 9.68
CA ASN A 87 11.91 -4.26 8.54
C ASN A 87 10.62 -3.45 8.44
N TYR A 88 9.46 -4.08 8.59
CA TYR A 88 8.16 -3.41 8.64
C TYR A 88 8.10 -2.35 9.75
N ARG A 89 8.48 -2.70 10.98
CA ARG A 89 8.49 -1.76 12.11
C ARG A 89 9.42 -0.58 11.88
N TRP A 90 10.57 -0.83 11.26
CA TRP A 90 11.50 0.24 10.91
C TRP A 90 10.88 1.19 9.88
N LEU A 91 10.35 0.64 8.76
CA LEU A 91 9.76 1.43 7.69
C LEU A 91 8.54 2.24 8.18
N LEU A 92 7.66 1.62 8.96
CA LEU A 92 6.51 2.29 9.56
C LEU A 92 6.92 3.52 10.41
N ARG A 93 7.98 3.39 11.20
CA ARG A 93 8.53 4.52 11.97
C ARG A 93 9.06 5.63 11.05
N GLU A 94 9.77 5.26 9.99
CA GLU A 94 10.32 6.24 9.04
C GLU A 94 9.21 6.97 8.27
N CYS A 95 8.14 6.27 7.88
CA CYS A 95 6.96 6.87 7.27
C CYS A 95 6.25 7.84 8.25
N ARG A 96 5.99 7.40 9.49
CA ARG A 96 5.33 8.22 10.52
C ARG A 96 6.08 9.50 10.85
N LYS A 97 7.41 9.46 10.95
CA LYS A 97 8.27 10.65 11.16
C LYS A 97 8.08 11.71 10.07
N ARG A 98 7.73 11.28 8.86
CA ARG A 98 7.56 12.15 7.70
C ARG A 98 6.12 12.48 7.39
N LYS A 99 5.17 11.93 8.14
CA LYS A 99 3.72 12.00 7.88
C LYS A 99 3.34 11.41 6.52
N ILE A 100 4.04 10.36 6.10
CA ILE A 100 3.77 9.57 4.89
C ILE A 100 2.91 8.38 5.31
N TRP A 101 1.84 8.12 4.56
CA TRP A 101 1.02 6.91 4.69
C TRP A 101 1.83 5.68 4.30
N LEU A 102 1.56 4.57 4.97
CA LEU A 102 2.09 3.27 4.57
C LEU A 102 0.93 2.41 4.06
N PHE A 103 0.91 2.17 2.75
CA PHE A 103 0.03 1.19 2.14
C PHE A 103 0.72 -0.18 2.17
N VAL A 104 0.02 -1.16 2.69
CA VAL A 104 0.55 -2.51 2.91
C VAL A 104 -0.31 -3.52 2.19
N SER A 105 0.18 -4.11 1.12
CA SER A 105 -0.33 -5.36 0.58
C SER A 105 0.29 -6.52 1.37
N ILE A 106 -0.53 -7.39 1.99
CA ILE A 106 0.02 -8.46 2.81
C ILE A 106 0.52 -9.59 1.94
N ILE A 107 -0.30 -10.08 1.03
CA ILE A 107 0.03 -11.15 0.11
C ILE A 107 -0.55 -10.88 -1.28
N ASN A 108 -0.01 -11.61 -2.27
CA ASN A 108 -0.64 -11.75 -3.58
C ASN A 108 -1.34 -13.11 -3.67
N ASP A 109 -2.47 -13.22 -4.39
CA ASP A 109 -3.29 -14.43 -4.49
C ASP A 109 -2.63 -15.59 -5.29
N ASN A 110 -1.37 -15.47 -5.60
CA ASN A 110 -0.59 -16.60 -6.13
C ASN A 110 -0.42 -17.76 -5.12
N MET A 111 -0.82 -17.59 -3.85
CA MET A 111 -0.81 -18.65 -2.83
C MET A 111 -1.59 -19.90 -3.25
N GLY A 112 -2.69 -19.74 -4.00
CA GLY A 112 -3.52 -20.86 -4.43
C GLY A 112 -3.10 -21.53 -5.73
N LYS A 113 -2.10 -21.01 -6.43
CA LYS A 113 -1.76 -21.46 -7.80
C LYS A 113 -0.61 -22.47 -7.86
N GLY A 114 -0.17 -23.04 -6.72
CA GLY A 114 0.85 -24.09 -6.70
C GLY A 114 2.22 -23.70 -7.28
N LYS A 115 2.51 -22.41 -7.38
CA LYS A 115 3.76 -21.89 -7.98
C LYS A 115 5.02 -22.12 -7.13
N TYR A 116 4.86 -22.74 -5.96
CA TYR A 116 6.00 -22.92 -5.03
C TYR A 116 6.83 -24.18 -5.31
N GLY A 117 6.52 -24.92 -6.39
CA GLY A 117 7.25 -26.12 -6.80
C GLY A 117 7.14 -27.28 -5.80
N ASP A 118 7.62 -28.46 -6.17
CA ASP A 118 7.56 -29.68 -5.35
C ASP A 118 8.38 -29.61 -4.03
N THR A 119 9.24 -28.60 -3.88
CA THR A 119 10.11 -28.38 -2.72
C THR A 119 9.69 -27.19 -1.86
N GLY A 120 8.63 -26.46 -2.24
CA GLY A 120 8.13 -25.31 -1.52
C GLY A 120 7.36 -25.66 -0.24
N PRO A 121 7.07 -24.68 0.62
CA PRO A 121 6.23 -24.89 1.79
C PRO A 121 4.82 -25.25 1.35
N THR A 122 4.14 -26.09 2.16
CA THR A 122 2.73 -26.44 1.91
C THR A 122 1.86 -25.18 1.89
N LEU A 123 0.73 -25.23 1.18
CA LEU A 123 -0.23 -24.12 1.13
C LEU A 123 -0.68 -23.71 2.53
N GLU A 124 -0.85 -24.67 3.43
CA GLU A 124 -1.22 -24.42 4.84
C GLU A 124 -0.13 -23.63 5.57
N LYS A 125 1.14 -23.98 5.40
CA LYS A 125 2.28 -23.23 5.97
C LYS A 125 2.33 -21.79 5.47
N VAL A 126 2.09 -21.57 4.19
CA VAL A 126 2.02 -20.25 3.59
C VAL A 126 0.86 -19.46 4.19
N TYR A 127 -0.30 -20.08 4.35
CA TYR A 127 -1.48 -19.48 4.94
C TYR A 127 -1.25 -19.05 6.40
N GLU A 128 -0.70 -19.94 7.22
CA GLU A 128 -0.35 -19.63 8.63
C GLU A 128 0.65 -18.48 8.71
N SER A 129 1.69 -18.51 7.88
CA SER A 129 2.70 -17.44 7.83
C SER A 129 2.09 -16.11 7.38
N ALA A 130 1.15 -16.13 6.45
CA ALA A 130 0.42 -14.94 6.02
C ALA A 130 -0.44 -14.35 7.15
N LEU A 131 -1.11 -15.19 7.97
CA LEU A 131 -1.82 -14.73 9.17
C LEU A 131 -0.88 -14.10 10.20
N GLN A 132 0.36 -14.62 10.32
CA GLN A 132 1.38 -13.99 11.16
C GLN A 132 1.76 -12.60 10.62
N LEU A 133 1.86 -12.41 9.30
CA LEU A 133 2.09 -11.09 8.70
C LEU A 133 0.94 -10.11 9.02
N ALA A 134 -0.32 -10.53 8.90
CA ALA A 134 -1.46 -9.71 9.31
C ALA A 134 -1.37 -9.30 10.79
N SER A 135 -0.96 -10.23 11.67
CA SER A 135 -0.73 -9.96 13.08
C SER A 135 0.44 -8.99 13.33
N ILE A 136 1.48 -9.03 12.50
CA ILE A 136 2.59 -8.05 12.54
C ILE A 136 2.07 -6.64 12.21
N VAL A 137 1.24 -6.52 11.18
CA VAL A 137 0.60 -5.26 10.80
C VAL A 137 -0.28 -4.73 11.93
N LYS A 138 -1.15 -5.59 12.51
CA LYS A 138 -1.98 -5.24 13.68
C LYS A 138 -1.16 -4.66 14.83
N ARG A 139 -0.06 -5.33 15.19
CA ARG A 139 0.84 -4.86 16.26
C ARG A 139 1.54 -3.54 15.96
N GLY A 140 1.65 -3.18 14.69
CA GLY A 140 2.16 -1.86 14.25
C GLY A 140 1.18 -0.71 14.54
N GLY A 141 -0.09 -1.00 14.69
CA GLY A 141 -1.18 -0.05 14.88
C GLY A 141 -1.64 0.62 13.58
N SER A 142 -2.91 0.99 13.53
CA SER A 142 -3.60 1.48 12.31
C SER A 142 -3.21 2.92 11.90
N LYS A 143 -2.64 3.72 12.81
CA LYS A 143 -2.31 5.12 12.53
C LYS A 143 -1.36 5.28 11.35
N GLY A 144 -1.84 5.91 10.28
CA GLY A 144 -1.06 6.13 9.05
C GLY A 144 -0.79 4.84 8.25
N VAL A 145 -1.63 3.82 8.41
CA VAL A 145 -1.54 2.54 7.69
C VAL A 145 -2.85 2.24 6.98
N ILE A 146 -2.74 1.88 5.71
CA ILE A 146 -3.84 1.38 4.88
C ILE A 146 -3.45 -0.03 4.45
N VAL A 147 -4.37 -0.97 4.51
CA VAL A 147 -4.07 -2.39 4.27
C VAL A 147 -4.90 -2.96 3.15
N GLN A 148 -4.24 -3.60 2.23
CA GLN A 148 -4.80 -4.51 1.25
C GLN A 148 -4.47 -5.94 1.69
N PRO A 149 -5.44 -6.72 2.19
CA PRO A 149 -5.16 -8.08 2.67
C PRO A 149 -4.56 -8.97 1.59
N VAL A 150 -5.17 -8.97 0.40
CA VAL A 150 -4.75 -9.78 -0.74
C VAL A 150 -4.72 -8.91 -1.99
N ALA A 151 -3.66 -9.02 -2.78
CA ALA A 151 -3.62 -8.49 -4.12
C ALA A 151 -4.22 -9.51 -5.10
N GLU A 152 -5.12 -9.05 -5.97
CA GLU A 152 -5.73 -9.84 -7.04
C GLU A 152 -6.48 -11.10 -6.56
N THR A 153 -7.29 -10.95 -5.48
CA THR A 153 -8.04 -12.07 -4.90
C THR A 153 -8.90 -12.80 -5.95
N GLN A 154 -8.61 -14.08 -6.18
CA GLN A 154 -9.34 -14.94 -7.14
C GLN A 154 -9.60 -16.34 -6.58
N THR A 155 -8.69 -16.87 -5.75
CA THR A 155 -8.78 -18.26 -5.27
C THR A 155 -9.61 -18.36 -3.99
N PRO A 156 -10.24 -19.52 -3.71
CA PRO A 156 -10.94 -19.74 -2.44
C PRO A 156 -10.02 -19.54 -1.22
N THR A 157 -8.74 -19.90 -1.33
CA THR A 157 -7.76 -19.71 -0.25
C THR A 157 -7.48 -18.23 -0.01
N GLY A 158 -7.32 -17.44 -1.09
CA GLY A 158 -7.15 -15.99 -1.00
C GLY A 158 -8.37 -15.32 -0.38
N GLN A 159 -9.58 -15.70 -0.78
CA GLN A 159 -10.84 -15.20 -0.22
C GLN A 159 -10.98 -15.53 1.27
N ARG A 160 -10.67 -16.76 1.67
CA ARG A 160 -10.63 -17.16 3.09
C ARG A 160 -9.64 -16.34 3.87
N PHE A 161 -8.44 -16.14 3.36
CA PHE A 161 -7.40 -15.32 4.00
C PHE A 161 -7.87 -13.86 4.14
N GLU A 162 -8.48 -13.29 3.12
CA GLU A 162 -9.02 -11.95 3.14
C GLU A 162 -10.07 -11.77 4.25
N GLN A 163 -10.98 -12.73 4.42
CA GLN A 163 -11.98 -12.74 5.49
C GLN A 163 -11.35 -12.79 6.88
N GLU A 164 -10.32 -13.64 7.10
CA GLU A 164 -9.60 -13.71 8.38
C GLU A 164 -8.82 -12.42 8.65
N CYS A 165 -8.18 -11.84 7.64
CA CYS A 165 -7.50 -10.56 7.76
C CYS A 165 -8.43 -9.43 8.16
N ARG A 166 -9.66 -9.38 7.64
CA ARG A 166 -10.67 -8.38 8.03
C ARG A 166 -10.96 -8.44 9.52
N LYS A 167 -11.10 -9.64 10.10
CA LYS A 167 -11.30 -9.82 11.54
C LYS A 167 -10.07 -9.37 12.34
N ILE A 168 -8.86 -9.74 11.89
CA ILE A 168 -7.61 -9.36 12.55
C ILE A 168 -7.42 -7.83 12.51
N LEU A 169 -7.78 -7.19 11.41
CA LEU A 169 -7.46 -5.78 11.07
C LEU A 169 -8.71 -4.88 11.10
N GLU A 170 -9.73 -5.21 11.90
CA GLU A 170 -11.03 -4.53 11.97
C GLU A 170 -10.93 -3.00 12.18
N ASN A 171 -9.86 -2.52 12.83
CA ASN A 171 -9.62 -1.10 13.10
C ASN A 171 -8.72 -0.41 12.06
N PHE A 172 -8.48 -1.06 10.92
CA PHE A 172 -7.65 -0.52 9.83
C PHE A 172 -8.52 -0.05 8.68
N THR A 173 -8.01 0.91 7.92
CA THR A 173 -8.56 1.22 6.60
C THR A 173 -8.20 0.10 5.65
N LEU A 174 -9.20 -0.63 5.15
CA LEU A 174 -9.04 -1.79 4.29
C LEU A 174 -9.33 -1.46 2.84
N VAL A 175 -8.54 -2.03 1.94
CA VAL A 175 -8.66 -1.89 0.48
C VAL A 175 -8.90 -3.25 -0.14
N TYR A 176 -9.92 -3.35 -0.97
CA TYR A 176 -10.25 -4.53 -1.76
C TYR A 176 -9.54 -4.49 -3.13
N ASN A 177 -8.96 -5.61 -3.52
CA ASN A 177 -8.37 -5.77 -4.85
C ASN A 177 -8.66 -7.18 -5.39
N GLY A 178 -9.96 -7.51 -5.44
CA GLY A 178 -10.43 -8.80 -5.97
C GLY A 178 -10.57 -8.82 -7.50
N GLU A 179 -11.24 -9.85 -7.98
CA GLU A 179 -11.56 -10.03 -9.40
C GLU A 179 -10.31 -9.94 -10.32
N GLY A 180 -9.18 -10.46 -9.83
CA GLY A 180 -7.93 -10.41 -10.59
C GLY A 180 -7.33 -9.01 -10.73
N GLY A 181 -7.59 -8.12 -9.78
CA GLY A 181 -7.12 -6.74 -9.82
C GLY A 181 -8.08 -5.76 -10.50
N HIS A 182 -9.31 -6.19 -10.81
CA HIS A 182 -10.33 -5.38 -11.50
C HIS A 182 -11.69 -5.35 -10.80
N PRO A 183 -11.77 -5.09 -9.49
CA PRO A 183 -13.05 -5.08 -8.80
C PRO A 183 -13.97 -3.99 -9.36
N LYS A 184 -15.22 -4.36 -9.66
CA LYS A 184 -16.25 -3.44 -10.17
C LYS A 184 -16.82 -2.56 -9.09
N SER A 185 -16.78 -3.01 -7.83
CA SER A 185 -17.33 -2.29 -6.67
C SER A 185 -16.49 -2.53 -5.43
N THR A 186 -16.71 -1.71 -4.41
CA THR A 186 -16.12 -1.90 -3.07
C THR A 186 -17.08 -2.77 -2.26
N PRO A 187 -16.71 -4.01 -1.88
CA PRO A 187 -17.57 -4.87 -1.07
C PRO A 187 -17.73 -4.33 0.35
N GLU A 188 -18.80 -4.78 1.01
CA GLU A 188 -19.03 -4.47 2.43
C GLU A 188 -17.83 -4.85 3.31
N GLY A 189 -17.46 -3.96 4.23
CA GLY A 189 -16.33 -4.12 5.14
C GLY A 189 -14.97 -3.68 4.56
N PHE A 190 -14.97 -3.13 3.35
CA PHE A 190 -13.83 -2.41 2.79
C PHE A 190 -14.15 -0.92 2.65
N HIS A 191 -13.12 -0.09 2.72
CA HIS A 191 -13.25 1.37 2.62
C HIS A 191 -13.00 1.86 1.20
N PHE A 192 -12.14 1.16 0.47
CA PHE A 192 -11.72 1.49 -0.89
C PHE A 192 -11.58 0.22 -1.72
N ARG A 193 -11.58 0.39 -3.04
CA ARG A 193 -11.12 -0.63 -3.98
C ARG A 193 -9.88 -0.16 -4.71
N ALA A 194 -8.99 -1.08 -5.03
CA ALA A 194 -7.82 -0.83 -5.85
C ALA A 194 -7.91 -1.55 -7.18
N VAL A 195 -7.45 -0.90 -8.24
CA VAL A 195 -7.44 -1.43 -9.61
C VAL A 195 -6.02 -1.37 -10.16
N HIS A 196 -5.63 -2.40 -10.90
CA HIS A 196 -4.37 -2.46 -11.63
C HIS A 196 -4.58 -1.99 -13.08
N PRO A 197 -4.07 -0.83 -13.47
CA PRO A 197 -4.29 -0.30 -14.82
C PRO A 197 -3.58 -1.10 -15.91
N ALA A 198 -2.53 -1.85 -15.58
CA ALA A 198 -1.81 -2.69 -16.55
C ALA A 198 -2.71 -3.65 -17.31
N HIS A 199 -3.81 -4.07 -16.71
CA HIS A 199 -4.81 -4.92 -17.34
C HIS A 199 -5.90 -4.14 -18.08
N ILE A 200 -5.90 -2.80 -17.97
CA ILE A 200 -6.92 -1.90 -18.57
C ILE A 200 -6.27 -0.95 -19.60
N VAL A 201 -5.00 -1.15 -19.91
CA VAL A 201 -4.19 -0.15 -20.64
C VAL A 201 -4.73 0.22 -22.00
N SER A 202 -5.32 -0.70 -22.73
CA SER A 202 -6.01 -0.37 -23.98
C SER A 202 -7.22 0.54 -23.78
N SER A 203 -7.82 0.48 -22.58
CA SER A 203 -9.01 1.28 -22.26
C SER A 203 -8.73 2.58 -21.50
N VAL A 204 -7.61 2.67 -20.77
CA VAL A 204 -7.20 3.95 -20.13
C VAL A 204 -6.76 4.98 -21.17
N ALA A 205 -6.21 4.52 -22.31
CA ALA A 205 -5.90 5.40 -23.45
C ALA A 205 -7.17 5.98 -24.10
N ASP A 206 -8.29 5.26 -24.05
CA ASP A 206 -9.44 5.47 -24.91
C ASP A 206 -10.69 6.01 -24.17
N ASP A 207 -10.56 6.86 -23.16
CA ASP A 207 -11.69 7.45 -22.42
C ASP A 207 -12.66 6.46 -21.70
N ALA A 208 -12.40 5.17 -21.82
CA ALA A 208 -13.29 4.12 -21.32
C ALA A 208 -13.21 3.89 -19.80
N LEU A 209 -12.24 4.45 -19.10
CA LEU A 209 -12.20 4.48 -17.64
C LEU A 209 -13.07 5.65 -17.15
N VAL A 210 -14.37 5.51 -17.26
CA VAL A 210 -15.30 6.38 -16.55
C VAL A 210 -15.28 5.96 -15.08
N ILE A 211 -14.45 6.63 -14.31
CA ILE A 211 -14.32 6.43 -12.87
C ILE A 211 -15.34 7.33 -12.20
N SER A 212 -16.54 6.82 -11.98
CA SER A 212 -17.58 7.49 -11.20
C SER A 212 -17.45 7.26 -9.69
N ASP A 213 -16.42 6.52 -9.25
CA ASP A 213 -16.30 6.05 -7.89
C ASP A 213 -15.15 6.76 -7.16
N HIS A 214 -15.51 7.66 -6.26
CA HIS A 214 -14.57 8.44 -5.44
C HIS A 214 -13.70 7.58 -4.48
N GLY A 215 -14.01 6.31 -4.31
CA GLY A 215 -13.23 5.35 -3.51
C GLY A 215 -12.13 4.61 -4.26
N LEU A 216 -11.84 4.98 -5.52
CA LEU A 216 -10.89 4.25 -6.34
C LEU A 216 -9.44 4.62 -6.06
N ILE A 217 -8.64 3.58 -5.86
CA ILE A 217 -7.18 3.65 -5.80
C ILE A 217 -6.64 3.01 -7.08
N ILE A 218 -5.94 3.78 -7.90
CA ILE A 218 -5.14 3.23 -8.99
C ILE A 218 -3.82 2.76 -8.41
N ARG A 219 -3.58 1.46 -8.44
CA ARG A 219 -2.35 0.83 -8.02
C ARG A 219 -1.52 0.49 -9.25
N GLU A 220 -0.18 0.58 -9.14
CA GLU A 220 0.73 0.02 -10.13
C GLU A 220 0.75 0.75 -11.50
N LEU A 221 0.73 2.07 -11.49
CA LEU A 221 0.81 2.89 -12.73
C LEU A 221 2.02 2.54 -13.63
N SER A 222 3.05 1.86 -13.10
CA SER A 222 4.30 1.52 -13.79
C SER A 222 4.35 0.14 -14.40
N ILE A 223 3.29 -0.68 -14.27
CA ILE A 223 3.38 -2.09 -14.62
C ILE A 223 3.32 -2.34 -16.12
N ASP A 224 4.14 -3.26 -16.45
CA ASP A 224 4.36 -4.06 -17.63
C ASP A 224 3.54 -3.78 -18.88
N GLY A 225 4.27 -3.44 -19.91
CA GLY A 225 3.92 -3.72 -21.31
C GLY A 225 2.95 -2.77 -21.98
N GLY A 226 2.13 -2.06 -21.24
CA GLY A 226 1.14 -1.18 -21.83
C GLY A 226 1.26 0.28 -21.41
N LEU A 227 1.59 0.52 -20.14
CA LEU A 227 1.83 1.87 -19.67
C LEU A 227 3.29 2.23 -19.94
N GLU A 228 3.54 2.88 -21.05
CA GLU A 228 4.86 3.39 -21.43
C GLU A 228 5.42 4.42 -20.43
N SER A 229 4.90 4.45 -19.20
CA SER A 229 5.33 5.33 -18.12
C SER A 229 6.57 4.83 -17.41
N ARG A 230 6.95 3.55 -17.59
CA ARG A 230 8.09 2.94 -16.92
C ARG A 230 9.39 3.65 -17.30
N GLY A 231 10.02 4.26 -16.29
CA GLY A 231 11.24 5.04 -16.53
C GLY A 231 11.05 6.32 -17.34
N ASN A 232 9.80 6.74 -17.59
CA ASN A 232 9.48 7.99 -18.29
C ASN A 232 8.71 8.95 -17.38
N PRO A 233 9.40 9.86 -16.66
CA PRO A 233 8.77 10.79 -15.71
C PRO A 233 7.68 11.68 -16.33
N GLN A 234 7.84 12.06 -17.58
CA GLN A 234 6.86 12.92 -18.29
C GLN A 234 5.53 12.19 -18.48
N LYS A 235 5.57 10.92 -18.87
CA LYS A 235 4.38 10.08 -19.00
C LYS A 235 3.73 9.81 -17.64
N VAL A 236 4.51 9.62 -16.57
CA VAL A 236 3.99 9.49 -15.20
C VAL A 236 3.16 10.73 -14.83
N SER A 237 3.71 11.93 -15.01
CA SER A 237 3.01 13.17 -14.71
C SER A 237 1.72 13.33 -15.52
N MET A 238 1.76 13.03 -16.81
CA MET A 238 0.58 13.07 -17.70
C MET A 238 -0.54 12.11 -17.19
N TRP A 239 -0.19 10.88 -16.85
CA TRP A 239 -1.15 9.91 -16.36
C TRP A 239 -1.77 10.30 -15.02
N VAL A 240 -0.97 10.83 -14.08
CA VAL A 240 -1.49 11.29 -12.80
C VAL A 240 -2.50 12.43 -13.01
N LYS A 241 -2.19 13.41 -13.84
CA LYS A 241 -3.11 14.53 -14.15
C LYS A 241 -4.41 14.04 -14.78
N ARG A 242 -4.35 13.10 -15.71
CA ARG A 242 -5.54 12.54 -16.35
C ARG A 242 -6.42 11.79 -15.32
N LEU A 243 -5.83 10.95 -14.47
CA LEU A 243 -6.56 10.22 -13.43
C LEU A 243 -7.12 11.17 -12.36
N GLN A 244 -6.41 12.23 -12.02
CA GLN A 244 -6.90 13.28 -11.14
C GLN A 244 -8.15 13.97 -11.73
N GLN A 245 -8.15 14.28 -13.01
CA GLN A 245 -9.31 14.87 -13.69
C GLN A 245 -10.55 13.94 -13.66
N GLN A 246 -10.33 12.64 -13.59
CA GLN A 246 -11.38 11.63 -13.47
C GLN A 246 -11.85 11.40 -12.01
N GLY A 247 -11.31 12.12 -11.04
CA GLY A 247 -11.73 12.03 -9.63
C GLY A 247 -11.18 10.84 -8.86
N VAL A 248 -10.09 10.21 -9.34
CA VAL A 248 -9.43 9.10 -8.64
C VAL A 248 -8.89 9.59 -7.31
N ALA A 249 -9.18 8.85 -6.23
CA ALA A 249 -8.75 9.24 -4.88
C ALA A 249 -7.24 9.10 -4.68
N VAL A 250 -6.63 8.06 -5.24
CA VAL A 250 -5.20 7.80 -5.13
C VAL A 250 -4.63 7.25 -6.43
N VAL A 251 -3.50 7.78 -6.86
CA VAL A 251 -2.70 7.24 -7.96
C VAL A 251 -1.38 6.74 -7.40
N GLY A 252 -1.16 5.43 -7.46
CA GLY A 252 0.02 4.76 -6.95
C GLY A 252 0.97 4.32 -8.06
N TYR A 253 2.24 4.64 -7.92
CA TYR A 253 3.31 4.19 -8.79
C TYR A 253 4.19 3.18 -8.06
N TYR A 254 4.35 1.97 -8.59
CA TYR A 254 5.31 0.98 -8.11
C TYR A 254 6.58 1.00 -8.95
N ALA A 255 7.73 1.17 -8.30
CA ALA A 255 9.04 0.92 -8.91
C ALA A 255 9.30 -0.60 -8.96
N PHE A 256 8.92 -1.22 -10.06
CA PHE A 256 9.09 -2.65 -10.27
C PHE A 256 10.54 -2.95 -10.66
N LYS A 257 11.24 -3.80 -9.89
CA LYS A 257 12.60 -4.28 -10.18
C LYS A 257 13.71 -3.21 -10.28
N TYR A 258 13.57 -2.08 -9.62
CA TYR A 258 14.65 -1.10 -9.54
C TYR A 258 15.41 -1.24 -8.23
N ASP A 259 16.69 -1.62 -8.32
CA ASP A 259 17.59 -1.70 -7.15
C ASP A 259 18.18 -0.32 -6.78
N LYS A 260 17.90 0.69 -7.59
CA LYS A 260 18.45 2.04 -7.44
C LYS A 260 17.38 3.02 -6.99
N PHE A 261 17.83 4.11 -6.37
CA PHE A 261 17.02 5.29 -6.10
C PHE A 261 16.53 5.93 -7.40
N ASP A 262 15.24 6.21 -7.50
CA ASP A 262 14.62 6.84 -8.67
C ASP A 262 14.03 8.23 -8.32
N PRO A 263 14.86 9.28 -8.27
CA PRO A 263 14.40 10.61 -7.91
C PRO A 263 13.54 11.26 -9.01
N ALA A 264 13.72 10.89 -10.27
CA ALA A 264 13.01 11.51 -11.39
C ALA A 264 11.52 11.18 -11.33
N THR A 265 11.16 9.92 -11.09
CA THR A 265 9.77 9.49 -10.95
C THR A 265 9.10 10.11 -9.73
N ILE A 266 9.77 10.16 -8.57
CA ILE A 266 9.20 10.78 -7.36
C ILE A 266 8.92 12.27 -7.59
N ARG A 267 9.82 13.00 -8.25
CA ARG A 267 9.62 14.42 -8.64
C ARG A 267 8.44 14.57 -9.59
N ALA A 268 8.34 13.73 -10.62
CA ALA A 268 7.24 13.77 -11.58
C ALA A 268 5.88 13.52 -10.94
N LEU A 269 5.79 12.61 -9.97
CA LEU A 269 4.59 12.39 -9.16
C LEU A 269 4.21 13.65 -8.37
N GLY A 270 5.17 14.31 -7.72
CA GLY A 270 4.93 15.52 -6.95
C GLY A 270 4.57 16.74 -7.84
N GLU A 271 5.16 16.86 -9.01
CA GLU A 271 4.85 17.91 -9.97
C GLU A 271 3.46 17.77 -10.57
N ALA A 272 2.95 16.56 -10.68
CA ALA A 272 1.61 16.31 -11.18
C ALA A 272 0.50 16.84 -10.25
N LEU A 273 0.80 17.07 -8.98
CA LEU A 273 -0.14 17.63 -7.99
C LEU A 273 -0.20 19.18 -7.99
N LYS A 274 0.72 19.82 -8.69
CA LYS A 274 0.77 21.29 -8.82
C LYS A 274 -0.02 21.74 -10.04
#